data_ca6592c890c5a8d07dcc86cba9f99687
#
_entry.id   ca6592c890c5a8d07dcc86cba9f99687
#
_cell.length_a   1.000
_cell.length_b   1.000
_cell.length_c   1.000
_cell.angle_alpha   90.00
_cell.angle_beta   90.00
_cell.angle_gamma   90.00
#
_symmetry.space_group_name_H-M   'P 1'
#
loop_
_entity.id
_entity.type
_entity.pdbx_description
1 polymer ?
#
loop_
_entity_poly.entity_id
_entity_poly.type
_entity_poly.pdbx_seq_one_letter_code
_entity_poly.pdbx_strand_id
1 'polypeptide(L)'
;MTNNAAPSWTPDETQQAIINLQSGYHLVLAPPGCGKTQILAERICLALKQGRKAEDMLCLTFTNRAARGMRERIERQVPDRAAEDIFVGNVHRFCSRYLYDNHVIAADSAIIDDDTVISIIAMYLGEDEARVNADFNRRKAYSQVMFFSHLMYELKHLFPKELRMHPECMTGDDVSVLRELCRLQGRTFDVEAVCDIYEHNDFYTDLSYSPDFRPQLRHQAQDTLYKMRYAHAYEAYKRQNSLLDFEDLLQYTYATLVQRKDGRRFGWIQIDEVQDLNLLQLAIIDKLSGGEASDGAVAASSCGSGTPLPPPAIMYLGDEQQAIFSFMGAKMATLEMLKRRCAGSVHHLGINHRSPRLLVNLLNTYAIQQLGADEALLPQPADDAEEGCEDDYELVASADIVAEYHDVAEHAQRLYEQFADQTTAVIVNSNQDADRVSQALTAIGCNHFKISGTDLFATPEIKLLLAHAGVLGSEHNFLAWARIMQGF
;
A
#
# COMPACT_ATOMS: atom_id res chain seq x y z
N MET A 1 -33.37 23.67 19.75
CA MET A 1 -31.94 23.66 19.52
C MET A 1 -31.28 23.02 20.72
N THR A 2 -31.28 21.71 20.80
CA THR A 2 -30.62 20.95 21.86
C THR A 2 -29.22 20.68 21.40
N ASN A 3 -28.25 21.33 22.05
CA ASN A 3 -26.82 21.06 21.91
C ASN A 3 -26.53 19.63 22.40
N ASN A 4 -26.64 18.61 21.54
CA ASN A 4 -26.08 17.30 21.80
C ASN A 4 -24.58 17.40 21.54
N ALA A 5 -23.82 17.90 22.51
CA ALA A 5 -22.39 17.70 22.53
C ALA A 5 -22.18 16.18 22.62
N ALA A 6 -21.62 15.59 21.58
CA ALA A 6 -21.17 14.20 21.65
C ALA A 6 -20.31 14.03 22.91
N PRO A 7 -20.39 12.90 23.62
CA PRO A 7 -19.61 12.69 24.84
C PRO A 7 -18.14 12.92 24.51
N SER A 8 -17.48 13.79 25.28
CA SER A 8 -16.07 14.09 25.10
C SER A 8 -15.28 12.81 25.38
N TRP A 9 -14.65 12.26 24.34
CA TRP A 9 -13.74 11.12 24.49
C TRP A 9 -12.65 11.47 25.50
N THR A 10 -12.42 10.60 26.46
CA THR A 10 -11.40 10.78 27.49
C THR A 10 -10.36 9.67 27.32
N PRO A 11 -9.08 9.99 27.11
CA PRO A 11 -8.03 8.99 27.00
C PRO A 11 -7.82 8.26 28.33
N ASP A 12 -7.55 6.97 28.28
CA ASP A 12 -6.99 6.25 29.43
C ASP A 12 -5.54 6.68 29.71
N GLU A 13 -4.95 6.20 30.80
CA GLU A 13 -3.60 6.58 31.21
C GLU A 13 -2.54 6.24 30.16
N THR A 14 -2.66 5.08 29.51
CA THR A 14 -1.72 4.62 28.48
C THR A 14 -1.86 5.45 27.22
N GLN A 15 -3.10 5.70 26.79
CA GLN A 15 -3.39 6.56 25.65
C GLN A 15 -2.86 7.99 25.90
N GLN A 16 -3.09 8.55 27.10
CA GLN A 16 -2.61 9.87 27.46
C GLN A 16 -1.08 9.96 27.47
N ALA A 17 -0.41 8.92 27.96
CA ALA A 17 1.05 8.84 27.91
C ALA A 17 1.58 8.91 26.46
N ILE A 18 0.96 8.16 25.55
CA ILE A 18 1.32 8.16 24.12
C ILE A 18 1.01 9.51 23.45
N ILE A 19 -0.12 10.15 23.77
CA ILE A 19 -0.46 11.48 23.27
C ILE A 19 0.61 12.51 23.65
N ASN A 20 1.21 12.39 24.82
CA ASN A 20 2.20 13.31 25.33
C ASN A 20 3.62 13.09 24.76
N LEU A 21 3.87 12.06 23.96
CA LEU A 21 5.17 11.83 23.32
C LEU A 21 5.40 12.87 22.21
N GLN A 22 6.31 13.81 22.43
CA GLN A 22 6.47 15.00 21.58
C GLN A 22 7.76 15.02 20.75
N SER A 23 8.68 14.07 20.96
CA SER A 23 9.97 14.01 20.26
C SER A 23 10.51 12.60 20.25
N GLY A 24 11.35 12.27 19.28
CA GLY A 24 11.98 10.96 19.14
C GLY A 24 11.20 9.99 18.26
N TYR A 25 11.69 8.76 18.21
CA TYR A 25 11.11 7.66 17.43
C TYR A 25 10.33 6.73 18.37
N HIS A 26 9.06 6.54 18.10
CA HIS A 26 8.18 5.72 18.92
C HIS A 26 7.45 4.70 18.04
N LEU A 27 7.38 3.46 18.49
CA LEU A 27 6.54 2.42 17.93
C LEU A 27 5.42 2.12 18.93
N VAL A 28 4.18 2.19 18.47
CA VAL A 28 2.99 1.84 19.25
C VAL A 28 2.35 0.60 18.65
N LEU A 29 2.39 -0.49 19.37
CA LEU A 29 1.72 -1.74 19.03
C LEU A 29 0.32 -1.72 19.66
N ALA A 30 -0.70 -1.78 18.83
CA ALA A 30 -2.06 -1.56 19.26
C ALA A 30 -3.03 -2.49 18.52
N PRO A 31 -3.61 -3.47 19.20
CA PRO A 31 -4.69 -4.31 18.69
C PRO A 31 -5.92 -3.51 18.20
N PRO A 32 -6.87 -4.16 17.51
CA PRO A 32 -8.10 -3.52 17.08
C PRO A 32 -8.88 -2.93 18.28
N GLY A 33 -9.54 -1.80 18.07
CA GLY A 33 -10.41 -1.20 19.09
C GLY A 33 -9.71 -0.38 20.17
N CYS A 34 -8.38 -0.29 20.19
CA CYS A 34 -7.61 0.45 21.20
C CYS A 34 -7.52 1.98 20.93
N GLY A 35 -8.26 2.52 19.99
CA GLY A 35 -8.34 3.97 19.77
C GLY A 35 -7.19 4.58 18.95
N LYS A 36 -6.40 3.79 18.18
CA LYS A 36 -5.26 4.24 17.36
C LYS A 36 -5.48 5.57 16.65
N THR A 37 -6.50 5.65 15.80
CA THR A 37 -6.77 6.84 14.98
C THR A 37 -7.17 8.06 15.81
N GLN A 38 -7.82 7.87 16.97
CA GLN A 38 -8.16 8.95 17.87
C GLN A 38 -6.93 9.54 18.54
N ILE A 39 -6.02 8.68 19.01
CA ILE A 39 -4.73 9.09 19.60
C ILE A 39 -3.93 9.94 18.62
N LEU A 40 -3.89 9.53 17.33
CA LEU A 40 -3.18 10.29 16.29
C LEU A 40 -3.77 11.68 16.10
N ALA A 41 -5.09 11.84 16.10
CA ALA A 41 -5.75 13.13 15.99
C ALA A 41 -5.47 14.01 17.21
N GLU A 42 -5.57 13.46 18.43
CA GLU A 42 -5.29 14.19 19.67
C GLU A 42 -3.83 14.67 19.76
N ARG A 43 -2.89 13.83 19.32
CA ARG A 43 -1.47 14.22 19.26
C ARG A 43 -1.23 15.41 18.33
N ILE A 44 -1.88 15.44 17.17
CA ILE A 44 -1.82 16.59 16.25
C ILE A 44 -2.34 17.84 16.94
N CYS A 45 -3.52 17.75 17.56
CA CYS A 45 -4.14 18.88 18.25
C CYS A 45 -3.24 19.41 19.38
N LEU A 46 -2.61 18.52 20.14
CA LEU A 46 -1.66 18.89 21.20
C LEU A 46 -0.41 19.56 20.62
N ALA A 47 0.16 19.02 19.55
CA ALA A 47 1.34 19.57 18.90
C ALA A 47 1.09 20.98 18.33
N LEU A 48 -0.06 21.21 17.71
CA LEU A 48 -0.48 22.54 17.25
C LEU A 48 -0.65 23.53 18.41
N LYS A 49 -1.27 23.10 19.52
CA LYS A 49 -1.41 23.91 20.73
C LYS A 49 -0.05 24.29 21.35
N GLN A 50 0.96 23.44 21.15
CA GLN A 50 2.34 23.69 21.59
C GLN A 50 3.15 24.52 20.59
N GLY A 51 2.53 25.00 19.52
CA GLY A 51 3.14 25.91 18.55
C GLY A 51 3.90 25.22 17.41
N ARG A 52 3.72 23.91 17.20
CA ARG A 52 4.23 23.26 15.98
C ARG A 52 3.43 23.76 14.78
N LYS A 53 4.13 23.93 13.65
CA LYS A 53 3.52 24.39 12.42
C LYS A 53 2.83 23.23 11.69
N ALA A 54 1.63 23.47 11.20
CA ALA A 54 0.87 22.48 10.44
C ALA A 54 1.59 22.02 9.15
N GLU A 55 2.28 22.93 8.47
CA GLU A 55 3.06 22.64 7.26
C GLU A 55 4.24 21.66 7.49
N ASP A 56 4.71 21.53 8.74
CA ASP A 56 5.78 20.59 9.12
C ASP A 56 5.24 19.21 9.57
N MET A 57 3.91 19.00 9.45
CA MET A 57 3.26 17.77 9.88
C MET A 57 2.91 16.88 8.71
N LEU A 58 3.28 15.60 8.82
CA LEU A 58 2.99 14.55 7.86
C LEU A 58 2.26 13.40 8.55
N CYS A 59 1.03 13.12 8.12
CA CYS A 59 0.21 12.02 8.62
C CYS A 59 -0.06 11.03 7.49
N LEU A 60 0.51 9.85 7.61
CA LEU A 60 0.39 8.79 6.62
C LEU A 60 -0.49 7.66 7.15
N THR A 61 -1.36 7.15 6.29
CA THR A 61 -2.20 5.99 6.55
C THR A 61 -2.12 5.05 5.34
N PHE A 62 -2.54 3.81 5.50
CA PHE A 62 -2.51 2.86 4.39
C PHE A 62 -3.62 3.12 3.36
N THR A 63 -4.82 3.54 3.78
CA THR A 63 -5.98 3.69 2.90
C THR A 63 -6.51 5.13 2.85
N ASN A 64 -7.11 5.49 1.72
CA ASN A 64 -7.80 6.79 1.56
C ASN A 64 -8.98 6.96 2.55
N ARG A 65 -9.64 5.86 2.92
CA ARG A 65 -10.74 5.87 3.90
C ARG A 65 -10.24 6.23 5.29
N ALA A 66 -9.13 5.62 5.74
CA ALA A 66 -8.49 5.94 7.01
C ALA A 66 -8.00 7.41 7.03
N ALA A 67 -7.40 7.88 5.92
CA ALA A 67 -6.99 9.28 5.78
C ALA A 67 -8.17 10.25 5.92
N ARG A 68 -9.32 9.95 5.30
CA ARG A 68 -10.53 10.77 5.43
C ARG A 68 -11.03 10.80 6.88
N GLY A 69 -11.15 9.64 7.52
CA GLY A 69 -11.60 9.56 8.91
C GLY A 69 -10.66 10.27 9.90
N MET A 70 -9.34 10.25 9.65
CA MET A 70 -8.37 11.01 10.43
C MET A 70 -8.53 12.52 10.20
N ARG A 71 -8.68 12.97 8.95
CA ARG A 71 -8.89 14.37 8.59
C ARG A 71 -10.15 14.93 9.26
N GLU A 72 -11.28 14.23 9.18
CA GLU A 72 -12.52 14.63 9.81
C GLU A 72 -12.41 14.81 11.33
N ARG A 73 -11.59 13.97 12.01
CA ARG A 73 -11.34 14.11 13.45
C ARG A 73 -10.48 15.32 13.77
N ILE A 74 -9.46 15.59 12.95
CA ILE A 74 -8.59 16.76 13.10
C ILE A 74 -9.41 18.03 12.89
N GLU A 75 -10.22 18.12 11.83
CA GLU A 75 -11.07 19.27 11.49
C GLU A 75 -12.09 19.62 12.58
N ARG A 76 -12.60 18.62 13.31
CA ARG A 76 -13.50 18.86 14.45
C ARG A 76 -12.84 19.57 15.64
N GLN A 77 -11.52 19.47 15.77
CA GLN A 77 -10.78 19.93 16.96
C GLN A 77 -9.85 21.09 16.68
N VAL A 78 -9.49 21.32 15.43
CA VAL A 78 -8.53 22.33 15.00
C VAL A 78 -9.23 23.39 14.14
N PRO A 79 -8.95 24.69 14.31
CA PRO A 79 -9.49 25.74 13.44
C PRO A 79 -9.19 25.47 11.96
N ASP A 80 -10.18 25.68 11.11
CA ASP A 80 -10.24 25.27 9.70
C ASP A 80 -8.95 25.47 8.87
N ARG A 81 -8.27 26.60 9.01
CA ARG A 81 -7.06 26.88 8.22
C ARG A 81 -5.85 26.03 8.60
N ALA A 82 -5.65 25.72 9.88
CA ALA A 82 -4.51 24.94 10.30
C ALA A 82 -4.65 23.46 9.92
N ALA A 83 -5.86 22.94 9.80
CA ALA A 83 -6.13 21.58 9.38
C ALA A 83 -5.81 21.34 7.88
N GLU A 84 -6.01 22.37 7.02
CA GLU A 84 -5.75 22.28 5.58
C GLU A 84 -4.26 22.18 5.24
N ASP A 85 -3.39 22.77 6.06
CA ASP A 85 -1.94 22.77 5.84
C ASP A 85 -1.26 21.44 6.23
N ILE A 86 -1.94 20.60 7.03
CA ILE A 86 -1.42 19.29 7.41
C ILE A 86 -1.61 18.30 6.25
N PHE A 87 -0.52 17.64 5.84
CA PHE A 87 -0.69 16.54 4.91
C PHE A 87 -1.27 15.31 5.63
N VAL A 88 -2.47 14.90 5.23
CA VAL A 88 -3.10 13.64 5.65
C VAL A 88 -3.45 12.83 4.41
N GLY A 89 -2.86 11.64 4.26
CA GLY A 89 -3.06 10.81 3.08
C GLY A 89 -2.31 9.50 3.12
N ASN A 90 -2.38 8.72 2.05
CA ASN A 90 -1.53 7.56 1.88
C ASN A 90 -0.18 7.93 1.25
N VAL A 91 0.78 6.99 1.29
CA VAL A 91 2.15 7.22 0.80
C VAL A 91 2.16 7.55 -0.70
N HIS A 92 1.38 6.85 -1.53
CA HIS A 92 1.34 7.11 -2.98
C HIS A 92 0.82 8.50 -3.32
N ARG A 93 -0.22 8.96 -2.60
CA ARG A 93 -0.74 10.33 -2.76
C ARG A 93 0.31 11.37 -2.37
N PHE A 94 1.06 11.10 -1.31
CA PHE A 94 2.19 11.96 -0.93
C PHE A 94 3.24 12.00 -2.03
N CYS A 95 3.68 10.83 -2.52
CA CYS A 95 4.69 10.71 -3.57
C CYS A 95 4.25 11.42 -4.85
N SER A 96 3.01 11.19 -5.30
CA SER A 96 2.47 11.87 -6.48
C SER A 96 2.54 13.40 -6.32
N ARG A 97 2.02 13.93 -5.21
CA ARG A 97 2.08 15.37 -4.94
C ARG A 97 3.53 15.89 -4.88
N TYR A 98 4.42 15.16 -4.19
CA TYR A 98 5.82 15.53 -4.07
C TYR A 98 6.50 15.62 -5.44
N LEU A 99 6.26 14.64 -6.33
CA LEU A 99 6.85 14.62 -7.67
C LEU A 99 6.32 15.75 -8.55
N TYR A 100 5.01 16.07 -8.49
CA TYR A 100 4.43 17.22 -9.19
C TYR A 100 4.97 18.55 -8.66
N ASP A 101 4.95 18.76 -7.35
CA ASP A 101 5.41 20.02 -6.71
C ASP A 101 6.89 20.30 -6.99
N ASN A 102 7.69 19.25 -7.20
CA ASN A 102 9.12 19.34 -7.48
C ASN A 102 9.47 19.25 -8.97
N HIS A 103 8.49 19.25 -9.85
CA HIS A 103 8.67 19.17 -11.32
C HIS A 103 9.51 17.96 -11.77
N VAL A 104 9.40 16.83 -11.05
CA VAL A 104 10.08 15.57 -11.40
C VAL A 104 9.32 14.84 -12.49
N ILE A 105 7.99 14.93 -12.44
CA ILE A 105 7.08 14.40 -13.46
C ILE A 105 6.37 15.53 -14.17
N ALA A 106 5.99 15.30 -15.42
CA ALA A 106 5.30 16.28 -16.23
C ALA A 106 3.88 16.54 -15.70
N ALA A 107 3.37 17.76 -15.92
CA ALA A 107 2.03 18.13 -15.44
C ALA A 107 0.91 17.31 -16.09
N ASP A 108 1.15 16.77 -17.28
CA ASP A 108 0.25 15.91 -18.04
C ASP A 108 0.46 14.41 -17.79
N SER A 109 1.35 14.04 -16.84
CA SER A 109 1.54 12.64 -16.47
C SER A 109 0.27 12.04 -15.87
N ALA A 110 -0.12 10.87 -16.34
CA ALA A 110 -1.27 10.14 -15.83
C ALA A 110 -0.84 8.92 -15.01
N ILE A 111 -1.52 8.68 -13.90
CA ILE A 111 -1.31 7.48 -13.08
C ILE A 111 -2.24 6.39 -13.61
N ILE A 112 -1.68 5.22 -13.88
CA ILE A 112 -2.40 4.05 -14.37
C ILE A 112 -2.47 2.97 -13.30
N ASP A 113 -3.47 2.11 -13.42
CA ASP A 113 -3.70 0.96 -12.55
C ASP A 113 -3.26 -0.36 -13.22
N ASP A 114 -3.22 -1.42 -12.42
CA ASP A 114 -2.81 -2.75 -12.85
C ASP A 114 -3.70 -3.34 -13.94
N ASP A 115 -4.96 -2.94 -14.04
CA ASP A 115 -5.90 -3.43 -15.04
C ASP A 115 -5.52 -3.06 -16.48
N THR A 116 -4.63 -2.06 -16.64
CA THR A 116 -4.22 -1.55 -17.95
C THR A 116 -2.92 -2.17 -18.49
N VAL A 117 -2.18 -2.91 -17.66
CA VAL A 117 -0.85 -3.46 -18.01
C VAL A 117 -0.89 -4.31 -19.28
N ILE A 118 -1.82 -5.25 -19.36
CA ILE A 118 -1.94 -6.18 -20.50
C ILE A 118 -2.29 -5.43 -21.79
N SER A 119 -3.26 -4.50 -21.71
CA SER A 119 -3.65 -3.65 -22.84
C SER A 119 -2.46 -2.81 -23.34
N ILE A 120 -1.68 -2.24 -22.44
CA ILE A 120 -0.47 -1.45 -22.76
C ILE A 120 0.56 -2.30 -23.49
N ILE A 121 0.86 -3.47 -22.98
CA ILE A 121 1.83 -4.40 -23.60
C ILE A 121 1.36 -4.82 -24.98
N ALA A 122 0.08 -5.22 -25.12
CA ALA A 122 -0.50 -5.63 -26.39
C ALA A 122 -0.44 -4.49 -27.44
N MET A 123 -0.77 -3.28 -27.04
CA MET A 123 -0.70 -2.10 -27.91
C MET A 123 0.72 -1.80 -28.39
N TYR A 124 1.70 -1.82 -27.47
CA TYR A 124 3.09 -1.55 -27.81
C TYR A 124 3.67 -2.59 -28.78
N LEU A 125 3.37 -3.86 -28.56
CA LEU A 125 3.86 -4.98 -29.39
C LEU A 125 3.05 -5.19 -30.67
N GLY A 126 1.88 -4.54 -30.81
CA GLY A 126 0.96 -4.79 -31.94
C GLY A 126 0.37 -6.21 -31.89
N GLU A 127 0.20 -6.78 -30.69
CA GLU A 127 -0.33 -8.10 -30.45
C GLU A 127 -1.81 -8.03 -30.00
N ASP A 128 -2.54 -9.14 -30.16
CA ASP A 128 -3.92 -9.26 -29.67
C ASP A 128 -3.94 -9.36 -28.14
N GLU A 129 -4.75 -8.52 -27.47
CA GLU A 129 -4.82 -8.44 -26.01
C GLU A 129 -5.28 -9.76 -25.38
N ALA A 130 -6.24 -10.46 -25.98
CA ALA A 130 -6.71 -11.75 -25.47
C ALA A 130 -5.60 -12.81 -25.52
N ARG A 131 -4.75 -12.75 -26.54
CA ARG A 131 -3.59 -13.64 -26.68
C ARG A 131 -2.54 -13.33 -25.61
N VAL A 132 -2.20 -12.06 -25.40
CA VAL A 132 -1.25 -11.64 -24.36
C VAL A 132 -1.76 -12.07 -22.98
N ASN A 133 -3.03 -11.83 -22.68
CA ASN A 133 -3.66 -12.25 -21.42
C ASN A 133 -3.62 -13.78 -21.22
N ALA A 134 -3.93 -14.56 -22.25
CA ALA A 134 -3.87 -16.02 -22.18
C ALA A 134 -2.44 -16.53 -21.92
N ASP A 135 -1.44 -15.89 -22.52
CA ASP A 135 -0.04 -16.24 -22.32
C ASP A 135 0.44 -15.90 -20.90
N PHE A 136 0.06 -14.73 -20.36
CA PHE A 136 0.37 -14.33 -18.99
C PHE A 136 -0.23 -15.31 -17.98
N ASN A 137 -1.50 -15.66 -18.15
CA ASN A 137 -2.18 -16.61 -17.27
C ASN A 137 -1.54 -18.00 -17.32
N ARG A 138 -1.23 -18.50 -18.53
CA ARG A 138 -0.58 -19.81 -18.73
C ARG A 138 0.79 -19.87 -18.06
N ARG A 139 1.59 -18.81 -18.15
CA ARG A 139 2.95 -18.75 -17.61
C ARG A 139 2.99 -18.24 -16.16
N LYS A 140 1.88 -17.76 -15.62
CA LYS A 140 1.83 -17.03 -14.32
C LYS A 140 2.90 -15.92 -14.25
N ALA A 141 3.07 -15.19 -15.35
CA ALA A 141 4.21 -14.33 -15.56
C ALA A 141 4.00 -12.90 -15.04
N TYR A 142 2.78 -12.51 -14.62
CA TYR A 142 2.45 -11.13 -14.29
C TYR A 142 3.43 -10.50 -13.28
N SER A 143 3.57 -11.07 -12.09
CA SER A 143 4.45 -10.53 -11.05
C SER A 143 5.91 -10.47 -11.47
N GLN A 144 6.37 -11.40 -12.32
CA GLN A 144 7.74 -11.44 -12.81
C GLN A 144 7.99 -10.40 -13.91
N VAL A 145 7.00 -10.14 -14.77
CA VAL A 145 7.06 -9.06 -15.78
C VAL A 145 7.11 -7.72 -15.07
N MET A 146 6.23 -7.49 -14.10
CA MET A 146 6.23 -6.25 -13.30
C MET A 146 7.54 -6.08 -12.52
N PHE A 147 8.10 -7.16 -11.97
CA PHE A 147 9.41 -7.13 -11.35
C PHE A 147 10.51 -6.63 -12.31
N PHE A 148 10.59 -7.18 -13.53
CA PHE A 148 11.60 -6.75 -14.49
C PHE A 148 11.38 -5.32 -14.98
N SER A 149 10.12 -4.83 -15.06
CA SER A 149 9.85 -3.45 -15.45
C SER A 149 10.46 -2.45 -14.46
N HIS A 150 10.29 -2.69 -13.16
CA HIS A 150 10.81 -1.80 -12.13
C HIS A 150 12.29 -2.02 -11.81
N LEU A 151 12.79 -3.25 -11.94
CA LEU A 151 14.17 -3.62 -11.62
C LEU A 151 15.20 -2.75 -12.36
N MET A 152 14.94 -2.43 -13.63
CA MET A 152 15.90 -1.67 -14.43
C MET A 152 16.09 -0.25 -13.89
N TYR A 153 15.02 0.38 -13.42
CA TYR A 153 15.11 1.68 -12.77
C TYR A 153 15.91 1.61 -11.46
N GLU A 154 15.60 0.62 -10.63
CA GLU A 154 16.28 0.39 -9.34
C GLU A 154 17.77 0.13 -9.49
N LEU A 155 18.15 -0.66 -10.51
CA LEU A 155 19.56 -0.94 -10.83
C LEU A 155 20.28 0.31 -11.32
N LYS A 156 19.69 1.07 -12.24
CA LYS A 156 20.27 2.32 -12.79
C LYS A 156 20.46 3.38 -11.70
N HIS A 157 19.56 3.45 -10.71
CA HIS A 157 19.64 4.40 -9.60
C HIS A 157 20.30 3.83 -8.34
N LEU A 158 20.94 2.66 -8.45
CA LEU A 158 21.73 2.02 -7.39
C LEU A 158 20.94 1.81 -6.09
N PHE A 159 19.66 1.42 -6.21
CA PHE A 159 18.85 1.12 -5.03
C PHE A 159 19.48 -0.02 -4.23
N PRO A 160 19.57 0.09 -2.89
CA PRO A 160 19.95 -1.03 -2.04
C PRO A 160 19.07 -2.25 -2.31
N LYS A 161 19.64 -3.45 -2.27
CA LYS A 161 18.92 -4.68 -2.58
C LYS A 161 17.66 -4.87 -1.73
N GLU A 162 17.76 -4.46 -0.47
CA GLU A 162 16.68 -4.56 0.54
C GLU A 162 15.49 -3.65 0.21
N LEU A 163 15.72 -2.58 -0.57
CA LEU A 163 14.69 -1.60 -0.95
C LEU A 163 14.09 -1.88 -2.33
N ARG A 164 14.62 -2.88 -3.07
CA ARG A 164 14.08 -3.21 -4.39
C ARG A 164 12.73 -3.89 -4.26
N MET A 165 11.83 -3.51 -5.17
CA MET A 165 10.52 -4.14 -5.26
C MET A 165 10.68 -5.61 -5.69
N HIS A 166 9.98 -6.50 -5.01
CA HIS A 166 9.96 -7.93 -5.35
C HIS A 166 11.35 -8.59 -5.57
N PRO A 167 12.30 -8.48 -4.63
CA PRO A 167 13.68 -8.93 -4.82
C PRO A 167 13.80 -10.45 -5.10
N GLU A 168 12.81 -11.26 -4.72
CA GLU A 168 12.75 -12.71 -4.92
C GLU A 168 12.16 -13.14 -6.27
N CYS A 169 11.67 -12.21 -7.08
CA CYS A 169 11.08 -12.56 -8.38
C CYS A 169 12.14 -12.95 -9.44
N MET A 170 13.40 -12.55 -9.26
CA MET A 170 14.51 -13.05 -10.10
C MET A 170 14.98 -14.42 -9.61
N THR A 171 14.72 -15.43 -10.41
CA THR A 171 15.09 -16.82 -10.08
C THR A 171 16.56 -17.11 -10.32
N GLY A 172 17.06 -18.23 -9.77
CA GLY A 172 18.38 -18.73 -10.09
C GLY A 172 18.57 -19.06 -11.58
N ASP A 173 17.49 -19.47 -12.24
CA ASP A 173 17.46 -19.72 -13.68
C ASP A 173 17.62 -18.42 -14.46
N ASP A 174 16.93 -17.35 -14.10
CA ASP A 174 17.10 -16.03 -14.73
C ASP A 174 18.55 -15.56 -14.65
N VAL A 175 19.17 -15.64 -13.48
CA VAL A 175 20.59 -15.28 -13.27
C VAL A 175 21.51 -16.15 -14.12
N SER A 176 21.24 -17.45 -14.24
CA SER A 176 22.04 -18.38 -15.03
C SER A 176 21.98 -18.07 -16.53
N VAL A 177 20.79 -17.73 -17.02
CA VAL A 177 20.57 -17.30 -18.40
C VAL A 177 21.31 -15.99 -18.70
N LEU A 178 21.14 -14.98 -17.85
CA LEU A 178 21.76 -13.67 -18.03
C LEU A 178 23.30 -13.77 -18.03
N ARG A 179 23.86 -14.61 -17.14
CA ARG A 179 25.32 -14.88 -17.12
C ARG A 179 25.80 -15.58 -18.40
N GLU A 180 25.01 -16.50 -18.93
CA GLU A 180 25.37 -17.21 -20.16
C GLU A 180 25.35 -16.26 -21.38
N LEU A 181 24.35 -15.37 -21.46
CA LEU A 181 24.29 -14.34 -22.50
C LEU A 181 25.48 -13.38 -22.40
N CYS A 182 25.85 -12.94 -21.21
CA CYS A 182 27.06 -12.14 -20.99
C CYS A 182 28.32 -12.87 -21.42
N ARG A 183 28.46 -14.17 -21.09
CA ARG A 183 29.61 -15.02 -21.51
C ARG A 183 29.76 -15.07 -23.01
N LEU A 184 28.66 -15.25 -23.74
CA LEU A 184 28.70 -15.30 -25.21
C LEU A 184 29.15 -13.97 -25.84
N GLN A 185 28.87 -12.86 -25.17
CA GLN A 185 29.31 -11.53 -25.62
C GLN A 185 30.68 -11.12 -25.07
N GLY A 186 31.35 -12.01 -24.31
CA GLY A 186 32.63 -11.68 -23.68
C GLY A 186 32.55 -10.55 -22.65
N ARG A 187 31.36 -10.33 -22.05
CA ARG A 187 31.11 -9.28 -21.05
C ARG A 187 31.05 -9.85 -19.64
N THR A 188 31.37 -9.01 -18.67
CA THR A 188 31.12 -9.30 -17.26
C THR A 188 29.62 -9.26 -16.95
N PHE A 189 29.18 -10.07 -15.98
CA PHE A 189 27.82 -10.02 -15.48
C PHE A 189 27.70 -8.89 -14.45
N ASP A 190 27.25 -7.74 -14.92
CA ASP A 190 27.05 -6.52 -14.12
C ASP A 190 25.73 -5.83 -14.48
N VAL A 191 25.44 -4.71 -13.83
CA VAL A 191 24.21 -3.94 -14.05
C VAL A 191 24.10 -3.45 -15.49
N GLU A 192 25.21 -2.99 -16.07
CA GLU A 192 25.23 -2.47 -17.45
C GLU A 192 24.87 -3.57 -18.46
N ALA A 193 25.44 -4.76 -18.29
CA ALA A 193 25.14 -5.91 -19.13
C ALA A 193 23.67 -6.35 -19.01
N VAL A 194 23.11 -6.37 -17.81
CA VAL A 194 21.70 -6.73 -17.58
C VAL A 194 20.77 -5.69 -18.25
N CYS A 195 21.08 -4.40 -18.12
CA CYS A 195 20.32 -3.34 -18.78
C CYS A 195 20.40 -3.45 -20.30
N ASP A 196 21.57 -3.78 -20.85
CA ASP A 196 21.75 -3.98 -22.28
C ASP A 196 20.93 -5.16 -22.82
N ILE A 197 20.91 -6.29 -22.09
CA ILE A 197 20.07 -7.45 -22.44
C ILE A 197 18.56 -7.07 -22.42
N TYR A 198 18.17 -6.26 -21.48
CA TYR A 198 16.79 -5.79 -21.36
C TYR A 198 16.39 -4.87 -22.53
N GLU A 199 17.25 -3.92 -22.89
CA GLU A 199 16.97 -2.94 -23.94
C GLU A 199 17.07 -3.52 -25.36
N HIS A 200 17.96 -4.50 -25.56
CA HIS A 200 18.20 -5.16 -26.86
C HIS A 200 17.68 -6.61 -26.87
N ASN A 201 16.54 -6.85 -26.24
CA ASN A 201 16.00 -8.18 -25.98
C ASN A 201 15.87 -9.06 -27.23
N ASP A 202 15.47 -8.51 -28.38
CA ASP A 202 15.33 -9.27 -29.62
C ASP A 202 16.68 -9.88 -30.07
N PHE A 203 17.76 -9.09 -30.03
CA PHE A 203 19.10 -9.57 -30.33
C PHE A 203 19.52 -10.73 -29.42
N TYR A 204 19.27 -10.61 -28.10
CA TYR A 204 19.61 -11.65 -27.14
C TYR A 204 18.71 -12.87 -27.23
N THR A 205 17.48 -12.69 -27.70
CA THR A 205 16.58 -13.79 -28.03
C THR A 205 17.17 -14.61 -29.18
N ASP A 206 17.60 -13.99 -30.27
CA ASP A 206 18.26 -14.66 -31.39
C ASP A 206 19.56 -15.34 -30.92
N LEU A 207 20.37 -14.68 -30.10
CA LEU A 207 21.61 -15.23 -29.55
C LEU A 207 21.37 -16.50 -28.72
N SER A 208 20.22 -16.62 -28.03
CA SER A 208 19.86 -17.81 -27.26
C SER A 208 19.66 -19.08 -28.11
N TYR A 209 19.43 -18.91 -29.42
CA TYR A 209 19.37 -20.02 -30.38
C TYR A 209 20.73 -20.37 -31.03
N SER A 210 21.78 -19.60 -30.74
CA SER A 210 23.14 -19.86 -31.23
C SER A 210 23.61 -21.28 -30.84
N PRO A 211 24.42 -21.94 -31.69
CA PRO A 211 25.06 -23.22 -31.35
C PRO A 211 25.93 -23.15 -30.08
N ASP A 212 26.53 -21.97 -29.83
CA ASP A 212 27.44 -21.76 -28.68
C ASP A 212 26.70 -21.51 -27.37
N PHE A 213 25.37 -21.32 -27.42
CA PHE A 213 24.52 -21.20 -26.21
C PHE A 213 24.30 -22.58 -25.58
N ARG A 214 24.42 -22.66 -24.26
CA ARG A 214 24.25 -23.94 -23.51
C ARG A 214 22.86 -24.53 -23.74
N PRO A 215 22.74 -25.73 -24.34
CA PRO A 215 21.45 -26.32 -24.69
C PRO A 215 20.51 -26.49 -23.47
N GLN A 216 21.10 -26.76 -22.28
CA GLN A 216 20.34 -26.96 -21.06
C GLN A 216 19.60 -25.72 -20.58
N LEU A 217 20.05 -24.51 -20.93
CA LEU A 217 19.46 -23.23 -20.54
C LEU A 217 18.48 -22.67 -21.59
N ARG A 218 18.26 -23.35 -22.72
CA ARG A 218 17.42 -22.78 -23.80
C ARG A 218 15.99 -22.56 -23.40
N HIS A 219 15.41 -23.46 -22.64
CA HIS A 219 14.03 -23.31 -22.17
C HIS A 219 13.92 -22.14 -21.19
N GLN A 220 14.83 -22.08 -20.21
CA GLN A 220 14.89 -20.97 -19.25
C GLN A 220 15.17 -19.64 -19.94
N ALA A 221 16.01 -19.64 -20.99
CA ALA A 221 16.29 -18.42 -21.76
C ALA A 221 15.04 -17.87 -22.44
N GLN A 222 14.19 -18.73 -23.01
CA GLN A 222 12.92 -18.32 -23.58
C GLN A 222 12.00 -17.67 -22.56
N ASP A 223 11.94 -18.23 -21.34
CA ASP A 223 11.10 -17.66 -20.28
C ASP A 223 11.66 -16.35 -19.71
N THR A 224 12.97 -16.27 -19.47
CA THR A 224 13.63 -15.05 -18.96
C THR A 224 13.50 -13.90 -19.97
N LEU A 225 13.85 -14.15 -21.23
CA LEU A 225 13.79 -13.13 -22.29
C LEU A 225 12.34 -12.74 -22.61
N TYR A 226 11.37 -13.67 -22.53
CA TYR A 226 9.95 -13.36 -22.61
C TYR A 226 9.54 -12.34 -21.53
N LYS A 227 9.87 -12.61 -20.27
CA LYS A 227 9.54 -11.69 -19.16
C LYS A 227 10.16 -10.31 -19.37
N MET A 228 11.42 -10.25 -19.77
CA MET A 228 12.13 -8.99 -20.04
C MET A 228 11.55 -8.23 -21.24
N ARG A 229 11.16 -8.92 -22.32
CA ARG A 229 10.52 -8.31 -23.49
C ARG A 229 9.21 -7.61 -23.15
N TYR A 230 8.36 -8.28 -22.38
CA TYR A 230 7.06 -7.71 -22.00
C TYR A 230 7.21 -6.59 -20.98
N ALA A 231 8.17 -6.71 -20.06
CA ALA A 231 8.53 -5.65 -19.13
C ALA A 231 9.05 -4.40 -19.89
N HIS A 232 9.93 -4.61 -20.88
CA HIS A 232 10.44 -3.51 -21.71
C HIS A 232 9.31 -2.84 -22.51
N ALA A 233 8.39 -3.60 -23.10
CA ALA A 233 7.25 -3.08 -23.82
C ALA A 233 6.38 -2.19 -22.94
N TYR A 234 6.09 -2.63 -21.72
CA TYR A 234 5.34 -1.87 -20.74
C TYR A 234 6.03 -0.54 -20.37
N GLU A 235 7.31 -0.59 -20.01
CA GLU A 235 8.08 0.59 -19.65
C GLU A 235 8.26 1.57 -20.81
N ALA A 236 8.51 1.05 -22.02
CA ALA A 236 8.68 1.89 -23.21
C ALA A 236 7.37 2.64 -23.53
N TYR A 237 6.22 1.97 -23.43
CA TYR A 237 4.93 2.59 -23.64
C TYR A 237 4.63 3.67 -22.59
N LYS A 238 4.83 3.36 -21.29
CA LYS A 238 4.64 4.33 -20.20
C LYS A 238 5.47 5.60 -20.46
N ARG A 239 6.75 5.42 -20.79
CA ARG A 239 7.69 6.52 -21.05
C ARG A 239 7.29 7.38 -22.25
N GLN A 240 6.83 6.75 -23.35
CA GLN A 240 6.38 7.45 -24.56
C GLN A 240 5.09 8.27 -24.33
N ASN A 241 4.26 7.86 -23.40
CA ASN A 241 2.93 8.44 -23.17
C ASN A 241 2.82 9.18 -21.81
N SER A 242 3.94 9.46 -21.14
CA SER A 242 3.96 10.11 -19.82
C SER A 242 3.04 9.42 -18.79
N LEU A 243 3.05 8.08 -18.78
CA LEU A 243 2.27 7.26 -17.84
C LEU A 243 3.14 6.78 -16.70
N LEU A 244 2.56 6.70 -15.52
CA LEU A 244 3.21 6.22 -14.28
C LEU A 244 2.30 5.20 -13.61
N ASP A 245 2.88 4.16 -13.06
CA ASP A 245 2.18 3.28 -12.11
C ASP A 245 2.51 3.65 -10.65
N PHE A 246 1.94 2.90 -9.71
CA PHE A 246 2.12 3.20 -8.30
C PHE A 246 3.54 2.95 -7.81
N GLU A 247 4.25 1.98 -8.38
CA GLU A 247 5.65 1.70 -8.07
C GLU A 247 6.57 2.80 -8.58
N ASP A 248 6.32 3.35 -9.77
CA ASP A 248 7.08 4.50 -10.29
C ASP A 248 7.03 5.69 -9.33
N LEU A 249 5.87 5.96 -8.72
CA LEU A 249 5.74 7.04 -7.75
C LEU A 249 6.69 6.87 -6.57
N LEU A 250 6.81 5.66 -6.06
CA LEU A 250 7.72 5.35 -4.95
C LEU A 250 9.18 5.45 -5.38
N GLN A 251 9.53 4.82 -6.51
CA GLN A 251 10.90 4.78 -7.01
C GLN A 251 11.43 6.17 -7.35
N TYR A 252 10.63 6.98 -8.07
CA TYR A 252 11.03 8.34 -8.44
C TYR A 252 11.12 9.26 -7.23
N THR A 253 10.21 9.11 -6.25
CA THR A 253 10.29 9.87 -5.01
C THR A 253 11.55 9.54 -4.23
N TYR A 254 11.86 8.24 -4.04
CA TYR A 254 13.06 7.83 -3.33
C TYR A 254 14.33 8.31 -4.03
N ALA A 255 14.45 8.09 -5.35
CA ALA A 255 15.60 8.56 -6.13
C ALA A 255 15.79 10.07 -6.02
N THR A 256 14.69 10.83 -6.10
CA THR A 256 14.73 12.30 -5.98
C THR A 256 15.17 12.73 -4.59
N LEU A 257 14.67 12.11 -3.53
CA LEU A 257 15.06 12.40 -2.14
C LEU A 257 16.54 12.06 -1.86
N VAL A 258 17.07 11.01 -2.48
CA VAL A 258 18.49 10.64 -2.36
C VAL A 258 19.38 11.65 -3.08
N GLN A 259 18.97 12.13 -4.26
CA GLN A 259 19.74 13.09 -5.06
C GLN A 259 19.70 14.51 -4.49
N ARG A 260 18.56 14.93 -3.95
CA ARG A 260 18.36 16.27 -3.39
C ARG A 260 18.77 16.30 -1.92
N LYS A 261 19.92 16.90 -1.62
CA LYS A 261 20.38 17.09 -0.21
C LYS A 261 19.47 18.01 0.62
N ASP A 262 18.65 18.84 -0.05
CA ASP A 262 17.80 19.86 0.57
C ASP A 262 16.30 19.53 0.50
N GLY A 263 15.95 18.24 0.49
CA GLY A 263 14.55 17.79 0.46
C GLY A 263 13.71 18.37 1.62
N ARG A 264 12.42 18.55 1.40
CA ARG A 264 11.48 19.00 2.44
C ARG A 264 11.57 18.05 3.62
N ARG A 265 11.82 18.60 4.81
CA ARG A 265 11.88 17.84 6.07
C ARG A 265 10.60 18.10 6.86
N PHE A 266 10.06 17.05 7.43
CA PHE A 266 8.95 17.14 8.37
C PHE A 266 9.47 16.95 9.79
N GLY A 267 9.15 17.90 10.65
CA GLY A 267 9.49 17.80 12.09
C GLY A 267 8.52 16.93 12.88
N TRP A 268 7.37 16.56 12.29
CA TRP A 268 6.34 15.74 12.91
C TRP A 268 5.78 14.73 11.89
N ILE A 269 5.99 13.43 12.15
CA ILE A 269 5.52 12.36 11.25
C ILE A 269 4.73 11.35 12.07
N GLN A 270 3.54 11.01 11.60
CA GLN A 270 2.71 9.95 12.16
C GLN A 270 2.29 8.98 11.06
N ILE A 271 2.45 7.68 11.33
CA ILE A 271 2.15 6.63 10.38
C ILE A 271 1.19 5.64 11.05
N ASP A 272 0.01 5.45 10.47
CA ASP A 272 -0.96 4.44 10.87
C ASP A 272 -0.84 3.19 10.00
N GLU A 273 -1.18 2.03 10.55
CA GLU A 273 -1.12 0.71 9.90
C GLU A 273 0.26 0.40 9.31
N VAL A 274 1.31 0.66 10.09
CA VAL A 274 2.70 0.54 9.65
C VAL A 274 3.09 -0.87 9.21
N GLN A 275 2.38 -1.90 9.70
CA GLN A 275 2.57 -3.28 9.26
C GLN A 275 2.26 -3.49 7.78
N ASP A 276 1.54 -2.58 7.13
CA ASP A 276 1.20 -2.65 5.71
C ASP A 276 2.19 -1.91 4.79
N LEU A 277 3.18 -1.23 5.34
CA LEU A 277 4.20 -0.54 4.56
C LEU A 277 5.32 -1.49 4.11
N ASN A 278 5.83 -1.25 2.91
CA ASN A 278 7.04 -1.90 2.42
C ASN A 278 8.31 -1.12 2.81
N LEU A 279 9.47 -1.75 2.63
CA LEU A 279 10.76 -1.14 3.02
C LEU A 279 11.08 0.13 2.23
N LEU A 280 10.68 0.23 0.96
CA LEU A 280 10.91 1.43 0.15
C LEU A 280 10.08 2.61 0.67
N GLN A 281 8.82 2.38 1.05
CA GLN A 281 7.97 3.40 1.66
C GLN A 281 8.56 3.90 2.99
N LEU A 282 9.09 3.00 3.82
CA LEU A 282 9.78 3.40 5.04
C LEU A 282 11.06 4.19 4.76
N ALA A 283 11.85 3.80 3.77
CA ALA A 283 13.04 4.53 3.38
C ALA A 283 12.71 5.95 2.88
N ILE A 284 11.59 6.13 2.17
CA ILE A 284 11.07 7.46 1.81
C ILE A 284 10.76 8.28 3.07
N ILE A 285 10.02 7.71 4.02
CA ILE A 285 9.67 8.37 5.29
C ILE A 285 10.92 8.77 6.05
N ASP A 286 11.92 7.91 6.09
CA ASP A 286 13.20 8.19 6.73
C ASP A 286 13.93 9.38 6.09
N LYS A 287 13.96 9.45 4.78
CA LYS A 287 14.55 10.60 4.08
C LYS A 287 13.79 11.88 4.36
N LEU A 288 12.45 11.82 4.46
CA LEU A 288 11.60 12.97 4.79
C LEU A 288 11.80 13.48 6.23
N SER A 289 12.12 12.60 7.17
CA SER A 289 12.42 12.95 8.56
C SER A 289 13.80 13.58 8.75
N GLY A 290 14.65 13.49 7.74
CA GLY A 290 16.04 13.94 7.83
C GLY A 290 16.96 13.00 8.60
N GLY A 291 16.52 11.77 8.91
CA GLY A 291 17.35 10.70 9.43
C GLY A 291 18.20 10.10 8.31
N GLU A 292 19.49 10.00 8.49
CA GLU A 292 20.28 9.02 7.76
C GLU A 292 20.00 7.64 8.37
N ALA A 293 19.75 6.66 7.53
CA ALA A 293 19.71 5.27 7.97
C ALA A 293 21.14 4.83 8.34
N SER A 294 21.58 5.20 9.53
CA SER A 294 22.82 4.69 10.13
C SER A 294 22.47 4.04 11.45
N ASP A 295 22.87 2.78 11.57
CA ASP A 295 22.80 2.01 12.80
C ASP A 295 23.18 2.83 14.04
N GLY A 296 22.19 3.16 14.86
CA GLY A 296 22.38 3.44 16.28
C GLY A 296 22.93 4.80 16.70
N ALA A 297 23.05 5.82 15.84
CA ALA A 297 23.50 7.14 16.26
C ALA A 297 22.59 8.26 15.77
N VAL A 298 21.98 8.96 16.70
CA VAL A 298 21.28 10.25 16.44
C VAL A 298 22.33 11.27 16.02
N ALA A 299 22.60 11.37 14.72
CA ALA A 299 23.46 12.43 14.20
C ALA A 299 22.63 13.70 14.03
N ALA A 300 22.90 14.70 14.84
CA ALA A 300 22.47 16.07 14.64
C ALA A 300 23.09 16.59 13.34
N SER A 301 22.38 16.55 12.23
CA SER A 301 22.84 17.14 10.96
C SER A 301 22.77 18.65 11.04
N SER A 302 23.93 19.29 11.13
CA SER A 302 24.09 20.73 10.94
C SER A 302 23.98 21.08 9.47
N CYS A 303 22.87 21.66 9.06
CA CYS A 303 22.80 22.45 7.83
C CYS A 303 23.11 23.90 8.18
N GLY A 304 24.03 24.52 7.44
CA GLY A 304 24.68 25.81 7.63
C GLY A 304 23.92 26.88 8.43
N SER A 305 24.62 27.55 9.34
CA SER A 305 24.28 28.78 10.08
C SER A 305 22.80 28.98 10.45
N GLY A 306 22.24 28.11 11.26
CA GLY A 306 20.92 28.27 11.86
C GLY A 306 20.83 27.48 13.17
N THR A 307 20.00 27.93 14.08
CA THR A 307 19.65 27.22 15.33
C THR A 307 19.37 25.74 15.03
N PRO A 308 19.90 24.79 15.83
CA PRO A 308 19.62 23.37 15.64
C PRO A 308 18.11 23.13 15.63
N LEU A 309 17.62 22.50 14.58
CA LEU A 309 16.20 22.08 14.52
C LEU A 309 15.94 21.07 15.65
N PRO A 310 14.79 21.16 16.33
CA PRO A 310 14.43 20.18 17.34
C PRO A 310 14.37 18.78 16.71
N PRO A 311 14.73 17.73 17.46
CA PRO A 311 14.68 16.36 16.94
C PRO A 311 13.27 16.06 16.42
N PRO A 312 13.16 15.31 15.32
CA PRO A 312 11.86 14.96 14.75
C PRO A 312 11.05 14.12 15.74
N ALA A 313 9.75 14.31 15.74
CA ALA A 313 8.81 13.45 16.45
C ALA A 313 8.20 12.49 15.43
N ILE A 314 8.57 11.22 15.51
CA ILE A 314 8.07 10.19 14.59
C ILE A 314 7.35 9.12 15.39
N MET A 315 6.12 8.82 15.01
CA MET A 315 5.33 7.77 15.63
C MET A 315 4.81 6.79 14.58
N TYR A 316 5.16 5.55 14.78
CA TYR A 316 4.68 4.40 14.02
C TYR A 316 3.60 3.70 14.83
N LEU A 317 2.40 3.52 14.25
CA LEU A 317 1.32 2.75 14.85
C LEU A 317 1.02 1.55 13.98
N GLY A 318 0.84 0.39 14.61
CA GLY A 318 0.51 -0.82 13.89
C GLY A 318 0.07 -1.95 14.80
N ASP A 319 -0.31 -3.05 14.16
CA ASP A 319 -0.71 -4.27 14.81
C ASP A 319 -0.04 -5.47 14.13
N GLU A 320 0.75 -6.22 14.88
CA GLU A 320 1.47 -7.40 14.37
C GLU A 320 0.50 -8.48 13.87
N GLN A 321 -0.67 -8.60 14.50
CA GLN A 321 -1.65 -9.63 14.18
C GLN A 321 -2.49 -9.29 12.95
N GLN A 322 -2.54 -8.00 12.56
CA GLN A 322 -3.25 -7.55 11.37
C GLN A 322 -2.39 -7.50 10.09
N ALA A 323 -1.18 -8.01 10.12
CA ALA A 323 -0.30 -8.09 8.94
C ALA A 323 -0.80 -9.14 7.92
N ILE A 324 -2.06 -9.01 7.45
CA ILE A 324 -2.72 -9.98 6.56
C ILE A 324 -2.31 -9.85 5.09
N PHE A 325 -1.69 -8.74 4.71
CA PHE A 325 -1.17 -8.52 3.35
C PHE A 325 0.25 -9.04 3.15
N SER A 326 0.70 -10.04 3.91
CA SER A 326 2.06 -10.62 3.85
C SER A 326 2.47 -11.17 2.45
N PHE A 327 1.50 -11.43 1.57
CA PHE A 327 1.75 -11.85 0.18
C PHE A 327 2.40 -10.76 -0.68
N MET A 328 2.38 -9.49 -0.27
CA MET A 328 3.06 -8.39 -0.95
C MET A 328 4.54 -8.22 -0.50
N GLY A 329 5.12 -9.24 0.12
CA GLY A 329 6.54 -9.39 0.47
C GLY A 329 7.13 -8.31 1.37
N ALA A 330 7.55 -8.63 2.57
CA ALA A 330 8.43 -7.82 3.43
C ALA A 330 7.91 -7.33 4.79
N LYS A 331 6.80 -7.78 5.29
CA LYS A 331 6.10 -7.12 6.41
C LYS A 331 6.60 -7.46 7.81
N MET A 332 7.01 -8.70 8.04
CA MET A 332 7.62 -9.07 9.32
C MET A 332 9.00 -8.41 9.48
N ALA A 333 9.78 -8.31 8.38
CA ALA A 333 11.07 -7.62 8.39
C ALA A 333 10.93 -6.12 8.69
N THR A 334 9.88 -5.48 8.18
CA THR A 334 9.55 -4.08 8.43
C THR A 334 9.33 -3.81 9.92
N LEU A 335 8.48 -4.60 10.54
CA LEU A 335 8.12 -4.41 11.95
C LEU A 335 9.31 -4.69 12.88
N GLU A 336 10.08 -5.75 12.61
CA GLU A 336 11.31 -6.05 13.34
C GLU A 336 12.37 -4.94 13.20
N MET A 337 12.49 -4.34 12.02
CA MET A 337 13.36 -3.20 11.81
C MET A 337 12.89 -1.99 12.65
N LEU A 338 11.58 -1.72 12.70
CA LEU A 338 11.03 -0.65 13.50
C LEU A 338 11.18 -0.88 15.01
N LYS A 339 11.00 -2.11 15.49
CA LYS A 339 11.29 -2.47 16.89
C LYS A 339 12.74 -2.18 17.26
N ARG A 340 13.69 -2.52 16.39
CA ARG A 340 15.12 -2.19 16.61
C ARG A 340 15.38 -0.70 16.60
N ARG A 341 14.79 0.04 15.65
CA ARG A 341 14.92 1.50 15.53
C ARG A 341 14.36 2.23 16.74
N CYS A 342 13.20 1.79 17.23
CA CYS A 342 12.52 2.37 18.39
C CYS A 342 12.90 1.66 19.70
N ALA A 343 14.06 0.99 19.76
CA ALA A 343 14.48 0.28 20.96
C ALA A 343 14.46 1.19 22.21
N GLY A 344 13.72 0.77 23.24
CA GLY A 344 13.47 1.57 24.44
C GLY A 344 12.27 2.55 24.34
N SER A 345 11.61 2.63 23.18
CA SER A 345 10.43 3.48 22.93
C SER A 345 9.33 2.71 22.19
N VAL A 346 9.18 1.44 22.51
CA VAL A 346 8.08 0.59 22.07
C VAL A 346 6.98 0.62 23.14
N HIS A 347 5.79 0.99 22.74
CA HIS A 347 4.63 1.15 23.61
C HIS A 347 3.54 0.17 23.18
N HIS A 348 2.72 -0.26 24.14
CA HIS A 348 1.61 -1.16 23.87
C HIS A 348 0.30 -0.52 24.34
N LEU A 349 -0.73 -0.58 23.50
CA LEU A 349 -2.10 -0.30 23.85
C LEU A 349 -2.82 -1.65 24.02
N GLY A 350 -3.36 -1.89 25.19
CA GLY A 350 -3.94 -3.19 25.52
C GLY A 350 -5.44 -3.17 25.79
N ILE A 351 -6.11 -1.99 25.75
CA ILE A 351 -7.53 -1.89 26.11
C ILE A 351 -8.39 -1.73 24.86
N ASN A 352 -9.33 -2.66 24.65
CA ASN A 352 -10.31 -2.58 23.57
C ASN A 352 -11.56 -1.83 24.06
N HIS A 353 -11.81 -0.67 23.45
CA HIS A 353 -12.97 0.18 23.75
C HIS A 353 -14.11 0.03 22.71
N ARG A 354 -14.02 -0.94 21.82
CA ARG A 354 -14.96 -1.09 20.69
C ARG A 354 -15.96 -2.21 20.88
N SER A 355 -15.48 -3.34 21.35
CA SER A 355 -16.22 -4.61 21.31
C SER A 355 -16.73 -5.01 22.69
N PRO A 356 -17.89 -5.68 22.79
CA PRO A 356 -18.38 -6.26 24.03
C PRO A 356 -17.36 -7.24 24.63
N ARG A 357 -17.38 -7.38 25.95
CA ARG A 357 -16.47 -8.22 26.73
C ARG A 357 -16.47 -9.68 26.27
N LEU A 358 -17.68 -10.23 26.03
CA LEU A 358 -17.84 -11.61 25.54
C LEU A 358 -17.07 -11.82 24.21
N LEU A 359 -17.20 -10.90 23.25
CA LEU A 359 -16.57 -11.02 21.95
C LEU A 359 -15.04 -10.92 22.05
N VAL A 360 -14.51 -9.99 22.85
CA VAL A 360 -13.08 -9.87 23.09
C VAL A 360 -12.51 -11.16 23.69
N ASN A 361 -13.16 -11.71 24.71
CA ASN A 361 -12.73 -12.95 25.36
C ASN A 361 -12.81 -14.16 24.41
N LEU A 362 -13.86 -14.25 23.60
CA LEU A 362 -14.00 -15.31 22.59
C LEU A 362 -12.86 -15.27 21.57
N LEU A 363 -12.57 -14.10 21.02
CA LEU A 363 -11.51 -13.91 20.04
C LEU A 363 -10.12 -14.16 20.64
N ASN A 364 -9.87 -13.72 21.87
CA ASN A 364 -8.62 -13.99 22.58
C ASN A 364 -8.44 -15.49 22.84
N THR A 365 -9.50 -16.19 23.26
CA THR A 365 -9.46 -17.64 23.45
C THR A 365 -9.12 -18.37 22.15
N TYR A 366 -9.74 -17.98 21.04
CA TYR A 366 -9.42 -18.51 19.72
C TYR A 366 -7.96 -18.22 19.32
N ALA A 367 -7.50 -16.97 19.50
CA ALA A 367 -6.14 -16.57 19.19
C ALA A 367 -5.09 -17.39 19.96
N ILE A 368 -5.29 -17.61 21.25
CA ILE A 368 -4.39 -18.42 22.08
C ILE A 368 -4.42 -19.89 21.64
N GLN A 369 -5.62 -20.48 21.56
CA GLN A 369 -5.78 -21.93 21.39
C GLN A 369 -5.52 -22.40 19.96
N GLN A 370 -5.89 -21.61 18.96
CA GLN A 370 -5.82 -22.02 17.55
C GLN A 370 -4.65 -21.36 16.79
N LEU A 371 -4.29 -20.12 17.14
CA LEU A 371 -3.25 -19.38 16.44
C LEU A 371 -1.93 -19.31 17.22
N GLY A 372 -1.90 -19.79 18.48
CA GLY A 372 -0.71 -19.74 19.32
C GLY A 372 -0.24 -18.31 19.67
N ALA A 373 -1.19 -17.36 19.73
CA ALA A 373 -0.88 -15.98 20.07
C ALA A 373 -0.42 -15.85 21.54
N ASP A 374 0.51 -14.91 21.78
CA ASP A 374 0.96 -14.57 23.12
C ASP A 374 -0.15 -13.78 23.83
N GLU A 375 -0.63 -14.31 24.97
CA GLU A 375 -1.69 -13.70 25.78
C GLU A 375 -1.33 -12.25 26.19
N ALA A 376 -0.06 -11.96 26.44
CA ALA A 376 0.40 -10.64 26.85
C ALA A 376 0.22 -9.55 25.76
N LEU A 377 0.05 -9.95 24.50
CA LEU A 377 -0.13 -9.05 23.36
C LEU A 377 -1.62 -8.89 22.96
N LEU A 378 -2.52 -9.62 23.60
CA LEU A 378 -3.95 -9.59 23.27
C LEU A 378 -4.69 -8.45 24.00
N PRO A 379 -5.70 -7.83 23.36
CA PRO A 379 -6.44 -6.75 23.96
C PRO A 379 -7.31 -7.26 25.11
N GLN A 380 -7.41 -6.46 26.17
CA GLN A 380 -8.37 -6.67 27.25
C GLN A 380 -9.60 -5.80 27.01
N PRO A 381 -10.81 -6.25 27.35
CA PRO A 381 -12.00 -5.41 27.27
C PRO A 381 -11.89 -4.24 28.25
N ALA A 382 -12.41 -3.07 27.87
CA ALA A 382 -12.49 -1.92 28.77
C ALA A 382 -13.34 -2.26 30.01
N ASP A 383 -13.08 -1.54 31.13
CA ASP A 383 -13.80 -1.77 32.37
C ASP A 383 -15.31 -1.49 32.23
N ASP A 384 -15.66 -0.50 31.42
CA ASP A 384 -17.02 -0.08 31.09
C ASP A 384 -17.61 -0.78 29.85
N ALA A 385 -16.88 -1.78 29.27
CA ALA A 385 -17.38 -2.51 28.13
C ALA A 385 -18.66 -3.28 28.46
N GLU A 386 -19.62 -3.24 27.53
CA GLU A 386 -20.83 -4.06 27.62
C GLU A 386 -20.45 -5.54 27.75
N GLU A 387 -21.22 -6.30 28.59
CA GLU A 387 -20.93 -7.74 28.74
C GLU A 387 -21.11 -8.51 27.44
N GLY A 388 -22.11 -8.16 26.64
CA GLY A 388 -22.57 -8.96 25.52
C GLY A 388 -23.39 -10.16 25.96
N CYS A 389 -24.01 -10.87 25.04
CA CYS A 389 -24.78 -12.08 25.31
C CYS A 389 -24.43 -13.18 24.28
N GLU A 390 -24.81 -14.40 24.55
CA GLU A 390 -24.57 -15.55 23.66
C GLU A 390 -25.26 -15.36 22.30
N ASP A 391 -26.37 -14.60 22.26
CA ASP A 391 -27.08 -14.27 21.02
C ASP A 391 -26.34 -13.27 20.12
N ASP A 392 -25.27 -12.62 20.60
CA ASP A 392 -24.39 -11.74 19.81
C ASP A 392 -23.46 -12.52 18.88
N TYR A 393 -23.45 -13.84 18.96
CA TYR A 393 -22.62 -14.75 18.21
C TYR A 393 -23.40 -15.95 17.70
N GLU A 394 -23.37 -16.21 16.41
CA GLU A 394 -24.00 -17.37 15.79
C GLU A 394 -23.00 -18.08 14.87
N LEU A 395 -22.92 -19.42 14.98
CA LEU A 395 -22.18 -20.27 14.07
C LEU A 395 -23.14 -21.00 13.14
N VAL A 396 -23.07 -20.67 11.86
CA VAL A 396 -23.93 -21.26 10.84
C VAL A 396 -23.12 -22.26 10.00
N ALA A 397 -23.66 -23.45 9.80
CA ALA A 397 -23.09 -24.47 8.92
C ALA A 397 -24.08 -24.74 7.78
N SER A 398 -23.68 -24.42 6.56
CA SER A 398 -24.50 -24.63 5.36
C SER A 398 -24.18 -25.96 4.69
N ALA A 399 -25.09 -26.48 3.87
CA ALA A 399 -24.97 -27.79 3.23
C ALA A 399 -23.87 -27.81 2.16
N ASP A 400 -23.71 -26.70 1.44
CA ASP A 400 -22.67 -26.49 0.44
C ASP A 400 -22.41 -24.98 0.27
N ILE A 401 -21.42 -24.63 -0.54
CA ILE A 401 -21.01 -23.24 -0.75
C ILE A 401 -22.08 -22.35 -1.39
N VAL A 402 -23.02 -22.93 -2.15
CA VAL A 402 -24.11 -22.16 -2.77
C VAL A 402 -25.18 -21.85 -1.73
N ALA A 403 -25.50 -22.83 -0.88
CA ALA A 403 -26.36 -22.63 0.29
C ALA A 403 -25.75 -21.59 1.25
N GLU A 404 -24.43 -21.63 1.48
CA GLU A 404 -23.73 -20.67 2.33
C GLU A 404 -23.94 -19.22 1.85
N TYR A 405 -23.80 -18.94 0.55
CA TYR A 405 -24.06 -17.58 0.04
C TYR A 405 -25.50 -17.12 0.23
N HIS A 406 -26.45 -18.03 0.13
CA HIS A 406 -27.85 -17.74 0.37
C HIS A 406 -28.16 -17.49 1.85
N ASP A 407 -27.67 -18.37 2.72
CA ASP A 407 -27.82 -18.26 4.17
C ASP A 407 -27.21 -16.95 4.68
N VAL A 408 -26.01 -16.58 4.20
CA VAL A 408 -25.35 -15.31 4.52
C VAL A 408 -26.19 -14.11 4.07
N ALA A 409 -26.75 -14.15 2.86
CA ALA A 409 -27.57 -13.07 2.33
C ALA A 409 -28.86 -12.89 3.14
N GLU A 410 -29.58 -13.97 3.46
CA GLU A 410 -30.78 -13.92 4.31
C GLU A 410 -30.46 -13.43 5.73
N HIS A 411 -29.34 -13.86 6.29
CA HIS A 411 -28.90 -13.43 7.60
C HIS A 411 -28.57 -11.92 7.63
N ALA A 412 -27.82 -11.46 6.62
CA ALA A 412 -27.48 -10.04 6.48
C ALA A 412 -28.73 -9.16 6.32
N GLN A 413 -29.75 -9.65 5.57
CA GLN A 413 -31.02 -8.95 5.42
C GLN A 413 -31.78 -8.87 6.74
N ARG A 414 -31.87 -9.98 7.49
CA ARG A 414 -32.50 -10.00 8.82
C ARG A 414 -31.87 -8.99 9.78
N LEU A 415 -30.52 -8.95 9.83
CA LEU A 415 -29.80 -7.99 10.68
C LEU A 415 -30.05 -6.55 10.23
N TYR A 416 -30.05 -6.28 8.93
CA TYR A 416 -30.37 -4.96 8.41
C TYR A 416 -31.78 -4.48 8.74
N GLU A 417 -32.77 -5.38 8.70
CA GLU A 417 -34.16 -5.07 9.07
C GLU A 417 -34.34 -4.88 10.59
N GLN A 418 -33.63 -5.69 11.37
CA GLN A 418 -33.70 -5.64 12.84
C GLN A 418 -32.98 -4.41 13.41
N PHE A 419 -31.85 -3.99 12.79
CA PHE A 419 -30.99 -2.90 13.26
C PHE A 419 -30.85 -1.84 12.17
N ALA A 420 -31.96 -1.23 11.75
CA ALA A 420 -32.03 -0.30 10.62
C ALA A 420 -31.17 0.97 10.76
N ASP A 421 -30.76 1.32 11.96
CA ASP A 421 -29.86 2.44 12.32
C ASP A 421 -28.38 2.05 12.34
N GLN A 422 -28.06 0.76 12.15
CA GLN A 422 -26.72 0.21 12.18
C GLN A 422 -26.26 -0.26 10.79
N THR A 423 -24.95 -0.44 10.65
CA THR A 423 -24.34 -0.94 9.42
C THR A 423 -24.02 -2.42 9.55
N THR A 424 -24.55 -3.24 8.66
CA THR A 424 -24.20 -4.67 8.55
C THR A 424 -23.09 -4.86 7.51
N ALA A 425 -22.06 -5.63 7.84
CA ALA A 425 -20.96 -5.94 6.93
C ALA A 425 -20.80 -7.44 6.73
N VAL A 426 -20.66 -7.89 5.49
CA VAL A 426 -20.27 -9.25 5.13
C VAL A 426 -18.83 -9.25 4.68
N ILE A 427 -17.98 -10.06 5.33
CA ILE A 427 -16.56 -10.18 5.04
C ILE A 427 -16.31 -11.55 4.40
N VAL A 428 -15.60 -11.57 3.28
CA VAL A 428 -15.27 -12.77 2.52
C VAL A 428 -13.79 -12.83 2.15
N ASN A 429 -13.30 -14.02 1.81
CA ASN A 429 -11.87 -14.25 1.54
C ASN A 429 -11.43 -13.84 0.14
N SER A 430 -12.33 -13.75 -0.84
CA SER A 430 -11.99 -13.44 -2.22
C SER A 430 -13.01 -12.49 -2.88
N ASN A 431 -12.55 -11.79 -3.92
CA ASN A 431 -13.43 -10.95 -4.74
C ASN A 431 -14.54 -11.79 -5.42
N GLN A 432 -14.24 -13.03 -5.77
CA GLN A 432 -15.22 -13.94 -6.38
C GLN A 432 -16.35 -14.30 -5.41
N ASP A 433 -16.02 -14.53 -4.14
CA ASP A 433 -17.03 -14.77 -3.09
C ASP A 433 -17.85 -13.51 -2.82
N ALA A 434 -17.19 -12.32 -2.83
CA ALA A 434 -17.90 -11.05 -2.74
C ALA A 434 -18.91 -10.84 -3.88
N ASP A 435 -18.56 -11.23 -5.12
CA ASP A 435 -19.49 -11.17 -6.25
C ASP A 435 -20.68 -12.10 -6.06
N ARG A 436 -20.46 -13.31 -5.58
CA ARG A 436 -21.53 -14.30 -5.35
C ARG A 436 -22.47 -13.88 -4.23
N VAL A 437 -21.91 -13.38 -3.10
CA VAL A 437 -22.73 -12.82 -2.01
C VAL A 437 -23.53 -11.60 -2.48
N SER A 438 -22.91 -10.71 -3.27
CA SER A 438 -23.59 -9.55 -3.84
C SER A 438 -24.74 -9.97 -4.77
N GLN A 439 -24.56 -11.01 -5.59
CA GLN A 439 -25.62 -11.58 -6.42
C GLN A 439 -26.76 -12.18 -5.57
N ALA A 440 -26.43 -12.90 -4.50
CA ALA A 440 -27.41 -13.46 -3.58
C ALA A 440 -28.23 -12.36 -2.87
N LEU A 441 -27.58 -11.30 -2.37
CA LEU A 441 -28.23 -10.13 -1.77
C LEU A 441 -29.14 -9.41 -2.78
N THR A 442 -28.72 -9.28 -4.03
CA THR A 442 -29.53 -8.69 -5.13
C THR A 442 -30.78 -9.56 -5.38
N ALA A 443 -30.62 -10.87 -5.41
CA ALA A 443 -31.71 -11.81 -5.70
C ALA A 443 -32.84 -11.74 -4.65
N ILE A 444 -32.51 -11.46 -3.38
CA ILE A 444 -33.50 -11.28 -2.30
C ILE A 444 -33.95 -9.82 -2.15
N GLY A 445 -33.45 -8.89 -2.98
CA GLY A 445 -33.84 -7.48 -2.94
C GLY A 445 -33.19 -6.67 -1.80
N CYS A 446 -32.13 -7.16 -1.18
CA CYS A 446 -31.42 -6.47 -0.12
C CYS A 446 -30.51 -5.36 -0.70
N ASN A 447 -30.72 -4.12 -0.22
CA ASN A 447 -29.86 -3.00 -0.62
C ASN A 447 -28.46 -3.13 -0.02
N HIS A 448 -27.45 -3.20 -0.86
CA HIS A 448 -26.08 -3.35 -0.45
C HIS A 448 -25.12 -2.65 -1.41
N PHE A 449 -23.87 -2.47 -1.01
CA PHE A 449 -22.79 -2.08 -1.91
C PHE A 449 -21.54 -2.92 -1.63
N LYS A 450 -20.78 -3.23 -2.67
CA LYS A 450 -19.54 -3.97 -2.58
C LYS A 450 -18.37 -3.00 -2.48
N ILE A 451 -17.48 -3.19 -1.48
CA ILE A 451 -16.34 -2.29 -1.24
C ILE A 451 -15.14 -2.65 -2.11
N SER A 452 -15.07 -3.90 -2.63
CA SER A 452 -13.95 -4.37 -3.45
C SER A 452 -14.43 -5.00 -4.76
N GLY A 453 -13.63 -4.96 -5.80
CA GLY A 453 -13.80 -5.68 -7.04
C GLY A 453 -14.38 -4.84 -8.17
N THR A 454 -15.63 -4.88 -8.53
CA THR A 454 -16.18 -4.02 -9.58
C THR A 454 -16.51 -2.65 -9.02
N ASP A 455 -15.50 -1.80 -8.94
CA ASP A 455 -15.68 -0.38 -8.72
C ASP A 455 -16.55 0.18 -9.87
N LEU A 456 -17.40 1.16 -9.56
CA LEU A 456 -18.10 1.95 -10.59
C LEU A 456 -17.15 2.38 -11.71
N PHE A 457 -15.93 2.72 -11.35
CA PHE A 457 -14.86 3.11 -12.27
C PHE A 457 -14.32 1.95 -13.16
N ALA A 458 -14.59 0.70 -12.83
CA ALA A 458 -14.23 -0.46 -13.64
C ALA A 458 -15.27 -0.80 -14.73
N THR A 459 -16.47 -0.20 -14.67
CA THR A 459 -17.51 -0.43 -15.68
C THR A 459 -17.12 0.18 -17.03
N PRO A 460 -17.46 -0.47 -18.16
CA PRO A 460 -17.10 0.03 -19.50
C PRO A 460 -17.56 1.48 -19.75
N GLU A 461 -18.74 1.83 -19.28
CA GLU A 461 -19.34 3.16 -19.44
C GLU A 461 -18.56 4.24 -18.72
N ILE A 462 -18.14 3.97 -17.47
CA ILE A 462 -17.35 4.90 -16.69
C ILE A 462 -15.91 4.94 -17.20
N LYS A 463 -15.33 3.81 -17.60
CA LYS A 463 -14.01 3.79 -18.26
C LYS A 463 -14.02 4.64 -19.54
N LEU A 464 -15.11 4.61 -20.32
CA LEU A 464 -15.27 5.47 -21.47
C LEU A 464 -15.39 6.95 -21.08
N LEU A 465 -16.17 7.27 -20.05
CA LEU A 465 -16.29 8.63 -19.52
C LEU A 465 -14.93 9.17 -19.01
N LEU A 466 -14.21 8.35 -18.25
CA LEU A 466 -12.86 8.69 -17.78
C LEU A 466 -11.87 8.85 -18.92
N ALA A 467 -11.99 8.07 -19.99
CA ALA A 467 -11.17 8.24 -21.18
C ALA A 467 -11.42 9.61 -21.84
N HIS A 468 -12.69 10.07 -21.96
CA HIS A 468 -12.97 11.42 -22.43
C HIS A 468 -12.37 12.50 -21.53
N ALA A 469 -12.48 12.35 -20.20
CA ALA A 469 -11.84 13.26 -19.25
C ALA A 469 -10.30 13.22 -19.37
N GLY A 470 -9.72 12.04 -19.58
CA GLY A 470 -8.29 11.85 -19.79
C GLY A 470 -7.76 12.55 -21.05
N VAL A 471 -8.50 12.51 -22.15
CA VAL A 471 -8.15 13.26 -23.37
C VAL A 471 -8.26 14.76 -23.17
N LEU A 472 -9.26 15.24 -22.42
CA LEU A 472 -9.38 16.65 -22.07
C LEU A 472 -8.22 17.14 -21.17
N GLY A 473 -7.69 16.28 -20.32
CA GLY A 473 -6.51 16.58 -19.49
C GLY A 473 -5.19 16.53 -20.26
N SER A 474 -5.07 15.61 -21.21
CA SER A 474 -3.90 15.45 -22.09
C SER A 474 -4.32 14.86 -23.43
N GLU A 475 -4.19 15.64 -24.50
CA GLU A 475 -4.46 15.18 -25.86
C GLU A 475 -3.49 14.07 -26.34
N HIS A 476 -2.38 13.87 -25.62
CA HIS A 476 -1.39 12.82 -25.86
C HIS A 476 -1.70 11.50 -25.12
N ASN A 477 -2.81 11.43 -24.41
CA ASN A 477 -3.23 10.20 -23.74
C ASN A 477 -3.82 9.19 -24.76
N PHE A 478 -2.92 8.50 -25.47
CA PHE A 478 -3.32 7.54 -26.52
C PHE A 478 -4.13 6.36 -26.00
N LEU A 479 -3.95 5.96 -24.75
CA LEU A 479 -4.79 4.91 -24.12
C LEU A 479 -6.25 5.37 -24.00
N ALA A 480 -6.46 6.61 -23.58
CA ALA A 480 -7.77 7.22 -23.50
C ALA A 480 -8.41 7.33 -24.91
N TRP A 481 -7.64 7.76 -25.93
CA TRP A 481 -8.09 7.77 -27.31
C TRP A 481 -8.47 6.39 -27.82
N ALA A 482 -7.64 5.36 -27.56
CA ALA A 482 -7.96 4.00 -27.99
C ALA A 482 -9.27 3.48 -27.37
N ARG A 483 -9.51 3.75 -26.07
CA ARG A 483 -10.76 3.39 -25.38
C ARG A 483 -11.98 4.13 -25.98
N ILE A 484 -11.83 5.41 -26.32
CA ILE A 484 -12.89 6.17 -27.00
C ILE A 484 -13.20 5.56 -28.36
N MET A 485 -12.18 5.22 -29.15
CA MET A 485 -12.35 4.63 -30.49
C MET A 485 -12.93 3.22 -30.45
N GLN A 486 -12.72 2.45 -29.39
CA GLN A 486 -13.34 1.14 -29.19
C GLN A 486 -14.80 1.23 -28.72
N GLY A 487 -15.21 2.33 -28.12
CA GLY A 487 -16.58 2.56 -27.66
C GLY A 487 -17.54 3.06 -28.75
N PHE A 488 -17.04 3.30 -29.95
CA PHE A 488 -17.82 3.62 -31.16
C PHE A 488 -17.76 2.46 -32.16
#